data_eb9dc487531d688575945ff9127441ba
#
_entry.id   eb9dc487531d688575945ff9127441ba
#
_cell.length_a   1.000
_cell.length_b   1.000
_cell.length_c   1.000
_cell.angle_alpha   90.00
_cell.angle_beta   90.00
_cell.angle_gamma   90.00
#
_symmetry.space_group_name_H-M   'P 1'
#
loop_
_entity.id
_entity.type
_entity.pdbx_description
1 polymer ?
#
loop_
_entity_poly.entity_id
_entity_poly.type
_entity_poly.pdbx_seq_one_letter_code
_entity_poly.pdbx_strand_id
1 'polypeptide(L)'
;MHTLPPIDWSLARRVARPIAGPLPEVTRREALSLVSSLRLAARRAGPLAAQASELNGSPAGKVIVCDRDTWAGGAGAMVGGLLGELSLLESDAGVVRTLRAAGHGILAGLAFGVVGRHLLGQYDPATSQLFLLAPNILQLQRARGFVAEDFQLWVATHEQTHAVQFSAAPWLRAHLQERFDIVALDEVDASDVVRGLVGGRGLSSSMASPEAHEALSEVTSTMTLLEGHADYVSDVVGATHIPSVRTLRAAFARTGTASTMARLLPALDKGAQYRDGLRFCRRVAARAGADGLAAAFDAPENLPRMGEIAEPHTWLRRVHGTS
;
A
#
# COMPACT_ATOMS: atom_id res chain seq x y z
N MET A 1 -21.13 18.06 12.21
CA MET A 1 -20.59 17.79 10.85
C MET A 1 -19.13 18.20 10.90
N HIS A 2 -18.23 17.25 11.03
CA HIS A 2 -16.79 17.53 11.07
C HIS A 2 -16.29 17.61 9.62
N THR A 3 -15.75 18.74 9.25
CA THR A 3 -15.13 18.95 7.94
C THR A 3 -13.64 18.68 8.10
N LEU A 4 -13.08 17.90 7.19
CA LEU A 4 -11.63 17.67 7.19
C LEU A 4 -10.89 18.96 6.84
N PRO A 5 -9.78 19.23 7.53
CA PRO A 5 -9.06 20.47 7.38
C PRO A 5 -8.42 20.59 5.98
N PRO A 6 -8.38 21.78 5.39
CA PRO A 6 -7.71 22.02 4.11
C PRO A 6 -6.22 21.67 4.21
N ILE A 7 -5.65 21.13 3.12
CA ILE A 7 -4.23 20.78 3.02
C ILE A 7 -3.58 21.55 1.88
N ASP A 8 -2.44 22.22 2.14
CA ASP A 8 -1.62 22.80 1.07
C ASP A 8 -0.72 21.70 0.45
N TRP A 9 -1.22 21.06 -0.59
CA TRP A 9 -0.52 19.99 -1.33
C TRP A 9 0.78 20.49 -1.99
N SER A 10 0.86 21.75 -2.36
CA SER A 10 2.08 22.34 -2.93
C SER A 10 3.19 22.46 -1.88
N LEU A 11 2.81 22.86 -0.67
CA LEU A 11 3.72 22.90 0.47
C LEU A 11 4.12 21.49 0.92
N ALA A 12 3.15 20.54 0.97
CA ALA A 12 3.41 19.16 1.28
C ALA A 12 4.50 18.56 0.37
N ARG A 13 4.40 18.77 -0.94
CA ARG A 13 5.40 18.32 -1.91
C ARG A 13 6.77 18.99 -1.70
N ARG A 14 6.82 20.29 -1.41
CA ARG A 14 8.08 21.01 -1.11
C ARG A 14 8.75 20.48 0.15
N VAL A 15 7.98 20.17 1.18
CA VAL A 15 8.48 19.60 2.45
C VAL A 15 8.93 18.16 2.27
N ALA A 16 8.21 17.35 1.51
CA ALA A 16 8.54 15.93 1.26
C ALA A 16 9.91 15.76 0.57
N ARG A 17 10.26 16.65 -0.35
CA ARG A 17 11.44 16.53 -1.21
C ARG A 17 12.77 16.36 -0.45
N PRO A 18 13.16 17.22 0.50
CA PRO A 18 14.41 17.04 1.26
C PRO A 18 14.39 15.81 2.17
N ILE A 19 13.22 15.44 2.70
CA ILE A 19 13.04 14.30 3.62
C ILE A 19 13.18 12.97 2.88
N ALA A 20 12.70 12.90 1.65
CA ALA A 20 12.84 11.71 0.81
C ALA A 20 14.31 11.35 0.48
N GLY A 21 15.24 12.28 0.76
CA GLY A 21 16.68 12.06 0.61
C GLY A 21 17.17 12.14 -0.84
N PRO A 22 18.50 11.99 -1.04
CA PRO A 22 19.10 12.16 -2.35
C PRO A 22 18.68 11.08 -3.33
N LEU A 23 18.64 11.44 -4.60
CA LEU A 23 18.46 10.49 -5.71
C LEU A 23 19.78 9.73 -5.97
N PRO A 24 19.72 8.49 -6.50
CA PRO A 24 20.91 7.78 -6.91
C PRO A 24 21.59 8.50 -8.08
N GLU A 25 22.91 8.56 -8.04
CA GLU A 25 23.68 9.07 -9.17
C GLU A 25 23.61 8.10 -10.34
N VAL A 26 23.15 8.60 -11.48
CA VAL A 26 23.01 7.86 -12.72
C VAL A 26 23.25 8.78 -13.92
N THR A 27 23.80 8.23 -14.98
CA THR A 27 23.83 8.92 -16.27
C THR A 27 22.42 8.94 -16.89
N ARG A 28 22.19 9.87 -17.81
CA ARG A 28 20.92 9.93 -18.57
C ARG A 28 20.63 8.60 -19.27
N ARG A 29 21.64 7.92 -19.80
CA ARG A 29 21.49 6.62 -20.46
C ARG A 29 21.01 5.55 -19.49
N GLU A 30 21.61 5.46 -18.31
CA GLU A 30 21.20 4.52 -17.26
C GLU A 30 19.76 4.79 -16.79
N ALA A 31 19.40 6.06 -16.59
CA ALA A 31 18.05 6.43 -16.22
C ALA A 31 17.01 6.01 -17.27
N LEU A 32 17.28 6.26 -18.56
CA LEU A 32 16.40 5.84 -19.65
C LEU A 32 16.30 4.31 -19.76
N SER A 33 17.41 3.60 -19.57
CA SER A 33 17.44 2.13 -19.55
C SER A 33 16.60 1.59 -18.41
N LEU A 34 16.74 2.14 -17.20
CA LEU A 34 15.96 1.75 -16.02
C LEU A 34 14.47 1.98 -16.24
N VAL A 35 14.06 3.14 -16.76
CA VAL A 35 12.65 3.42 -17.06
C VAL A 35 12.09 2.42 -18.05
N SER A 36 12.87 2.09 -19.09
CA SER A 36 12.45 1.13 -20.12
C SER A 36 12.31 -0.29 -19.56
N SER A 37 13.27 -0.73 -18.72
CA SER A 37 13.23 -2.06 -18.09
C SER A 37 12.08 -2.19 -17.10
N LEU A 38 11.82 -1.18 -16.28
CA LEU A 38 10.69 -1.17 -15.35
C LEU A 38 9.33 -1.20 -16.07
N ARG A 39 9.19 -0.47 -17.18
CA ARG A 39 7.98 -0.55 -18.01
C ARG A 39 7.79 -1.94 -18.64
N LEU A 40 8.87 -2.56 -19.07
CA LEU A 40 8.83 -3.93 -19.58
C LEU A 40 8.46 -4.93 -18.49
N ALA A 41 9.07 -4.82 -17.32
CA ALA A 41 8.74 -5.64 -16.15
C ALA A 41 7.26 -5.54 -15.78
N ALA A 42 6.70 -4.32 -15.72
CA ALA A 42 5.29 -4.11 -15.41
C ALA A 42 4.34 -4.69 -16.47
N ARG A 43 4.68 -4.59 -17.75
CA ARG A 43 3.90 -5.24 -18.83
C ARG A 43 3.93 -6.76 -18.75
N ARG A 44 5.07 -7.35 -18.39
CA ARG A 44 5.20 -8.81 -18.17
C ARG A 44 4.46 -9.26 -16.91
N ALA A 45 4.55 -8.48 -15.85
CA ALA A 45 3.96 -8.79 -14.55
C ALA A 45 2.42 -8.85 -14.58
N GLY A 46 1.77 -7.98 -15.34
CA GLY A 46 0.31 -7.88 -15.33
C GLY A 46 -0.41 -9.21 -15.63
N PRO A 47 -0.19 -9.85 -16.78
CA PRO A 47 -0.81 -11.16 -17.09
C PRO A 47 -0.42 -12.25 -16.09
N LEU A 48 0.83 -12.24 -15.62
CA LEU A 48 1.32 -13.23 -14.66
C LEU A 48 0.63 -13.07 -13.30
N ALA A 49 0.45 -11.83 -12.83
CA ALA A 49 -0.27 -11.55 -11.59
C ALA A 49 -1.75 -11.94 -11.70
N ALA A 50 -2.41 -11.59 -12.79
CA ALA A 50 -3.81 -11.96 -13.02
C ALA A 50 -3.99 -13.49 -13.04
N GLN A 51 -3.12 -14.21 -13.73
CA GLN A 51 -3.17 -15.67 -13.78
C GLN A 51 -2.88 -16.32 -12.42
N ALA A 52 -1.85 -15.87 -11.71
CA ALA A 52 -1.41 -16.49 -10.46
C ALA A 52 -2.30 -16.16 -9.26
N SER A 53 -3.06 -15.07 -9.33
CA SER A 53 -4.02 -14.68 -8.28
C SER A 53 -5.31 -15.47 -8.32
N GLU A 54 -5.64 -16.05 -9.47
CA GLU A 54 -6.95 -16.69 -9.75
C GLU A 54 -8.16 -15.76 -9.55
N LEU A 55 -7.89 -14.45 -9.48
CA LEU A 55 -8.93 -13.43 -9.40
C LEU A 55 -9.42 -13.05 -10.81
N ASN A 56 -10.72 -12.84 -10.95
CA ASN A 56 -11.32 -12.35 -12.19
C ASN A 56 -11.13 -10.80 -12.29
N GLY A 57 -9.88 -10.35 -12.27
CA GLY A 57 -9.50 -8.95 -12.29
C GLY A 57 -8.53 -8.62 -13.41
N SER A 58 -8.41 -7.34 -13.70
CA SER A 58 -7.53 -6.80 -14.74
C SER A 58 -6.29 -6.15 -14.13
N PRO A 59 -5.10 -6.26 -14.75
CA PRO A 59 -3.92 -5.52 -14.34
C PRO A 59 -4.09 -4.01 -14.57
N ALA A 60 -3.18 -3.21 -14.01
CA ALA A 60 -3.20 -1.76 -14.14
C ALA A 60 -3.17 -1.31 -15.61
N GLY A 61 -4.10 -0.42 -15.97
CA GLY A 61 -4.21 0.10 -17.33
C GLY A 61 -3.07 1.06 -17.69
N LYS A 62 -2.54 1.81 -16.73
CA LYS A 62 -1.46 2.79 -16.92
C LYS A 62 -0.36 2.61 -15.90
N VAL A 63 0.87 2.45 -16.40
CA VAL A 63 2.09 2.35 -15.57
C VAL A 63 2.91 3.63 -15.69
N ILE A 64 3.18 4.26 -14.55
CA ILE A 64 3.98 5.48 -14.41
C ILE A 64 5.28 5.12 -13.69
N VAL A 65 6.39 5.14 -14.43
CA VAL A 65 7.72 5.04 -13.82
C VAL A 65 8.19 6.47 -13.52
N CYS A 66 8.41 6.75 -12.26
CA CYS A 66 8.59 8.12 -11.76
C CYS A 66 9.69 8.23 -10.70
N ASP A 67 10.00 9.47 -10.34
CA ASP A 67 10.77 9.82 -9.16
C ASP A 67 9.86 10.05 -7.93
N ARG A 68 10.49 10.33 -6.78
CA ARG A 68 9.78 10.56 -5.51
C ARG A 68 8.93 11.83 -5.52
N ASP A 69 9.36 12.85 -6.24
CA ASP A 69 8.65 14.13 -6.31
C ASP A 69 7.37 14.01 -7.16
N THR A 70 7.46 13.32 -8.29
CA THR A 70 6.30 12.99 -9.14
C THR A 70 5.31 12.10 -8.39
N TRP A 71 5.81 11.09 -7.67
CA TRP A 71 4.97 10.23 -6.84
C TRP A 71 4.26 11.03 -5.73
N ALA A 72 4.98 11.93 -5.01
CA ALA A 72 4.36 12.74 -3.96
C ALA A 72 3.21 13.62 -4.49
N GLY A 73 3.33 14.12 -5.74
CA GLY A 73 2.24 14.81 -6.43
C GLY A 73 1.04 13.90 -6.68
N GLY A 74 1.26 12.67 -7.16
CA GLY A 74 0.21 11.67 -7.37
C GLY A 74 -0.46 11.23 -6.07
N ALA A 75 0.33 10.97 -5.03
CA ALA A 75 -0.16 10.62 -3.70
C ALA A 75 -1.01 11.75 -3.09
N GLY A 76 -0.58 13.00 -3.25
CA GLY A 76 -1.35 14.17 -2.85
C GLY A 76 -2.70 14.27 -3.56
N ALA A 77 -2.74 13.98 -4.87
CA ALA A 77 -3.99 13.95 -5.64
C ALA A 77 -4.91 12.81 -5.19
N MET A 78 -4.35 11.63 -4.91
CA MET A 78 -5.09 10.48 -4.40
C MET A 78 -5.72 10.77 -3.04
N VAL A 79 -4.94 11.25 -2.07
CA VAL A 79 -5.43 11.62 -0.73
C VAL A 79 -6.39 12.79 -0.83
N GLY A 80 -6.11 13.80 -1.66
CA GLY A 80 -7.00 14.94 -1.90
C GLY A 80 -8.35 14.52 -2.50
N GLY A 81 -8.37 13.52 -3.38
CA GLY A 81 -9.60 12.93 -3.90
C GLY A 81 -10.42 12.23 -2.83
N LEU A 82 -9.77 11.45 -1.97
CA LEU A 82 -10.42 10.80 -0.81
C LEU A 82 -11.01 11.84 0.16
N LEU A 83 -10.25 12.90 0.47
CA LEU A 83 -10.70 13.96 1.39
C LEU A 83 -11.69 14.94 0.75
N GLY A 84 -11.62 15.14 -0.58
CA GLY A 84 -12.47 16.08 -1.32
C GLY A 84 -13.94 15.68 -1.35
N GLU A 85 -14.23 14.38 -1.31
CA GLU A 85 -15.62 13.88 -1.20
C GLU A 85 -16.26 14.27 0.15
N LEU A 86 -15.43 14.52 1.20
CA LEU A 86 -15.87 14.97 2.52
C LEU A 86 -15.91 16.52 2.68
N SER A 87 -15.27 17.26 1.78
CA SER A 87 -15.02 18.72 1.94
C SER A 87 -16.08 19.66 1.35
N LEU A 88 -17.19 19.18 0.83
CA LEU A 88 -18.16 20.00 0.04
C LEU A 88 -18.97 21.05 0.83
N LEU A 89 -18.71 21.29 2.13
CA LEU A 89 -19.62 22.10 2.97
C LEU A 89 -18.95 23.18 3.85
N GLU A 90 -17.75 23.69 3.57
CA GLU A 90 -17.18 24.77 4.39
C GLU A 90 -17.03 26.12 3.71
N SER A 91 -17.51 27.15 4.42
CA SER A 91 -17.45 28.59 4.11
C SER A 91 -16.53 29.37 5.05
N ASP A 92 -15.37 28.87 5.45
CA ASP A 92 -14.40 29.66 6.18
C ASP A 92 -13.37 30.29 5.23
N ALA A 93 -13.53 31.57 4.95
CA ALA A 93 -12.56 32.38 4.22
C ALA A 93 -11.69 33.15 5.22
N GLY A 94 -10.35 33.02 5.12
CA GLY A 94 -9.46 33.89 5.87
C GLY A 94 -8.07 33.34 6.16
N VAL A 95 -7.26 34.16 6.81
CA VAL A 95 -5.86 33.87 7.22
C VAL A 95 -5.74 32.59 8.04
N VAL A 96 -6.72 32.32 8.92
CA VAL A 96 -6.75 31.12 9.78
C VAL A 96 -6.83 29.84 8.94
N ARG A 97 -7.66 29.82 7.88
CA ARG A 97 -7.75 28.69 6.94
C ARG A 97 -6.42 28.46 6.22
N THR A 98 -5.76 29.53 5.77
CA THR A 98 -4.46 29.44 5.10
C THR A 98 -3.39 28.90 6.04
N LEU A 99 -3.35 29.32 7.30
CA LEU A 99 -2.39 28.84 8.30
C LEU A 99 -2.64 27.37 8.65
N ARG A 100 -3.90 26.95 8.79
CA ARG A 100 -4.26 25.53 9.00
C ARG A 100 -3.87 24.69 7.79
N ALA A 101 -4.19 25.12 6.58
CA ALA A 101 -3.80 24.42 5.36
C ALA A 101 -2.28 24.24 5.24
N ALA A 102 -1.50 25.26 5.61
CA ALA A 102 -0.05 25.19 5.64
C ALA A 102 0.45 24.20 6.70
N GLY A 103 -0.12 24.22 7.91
CA GLY A 103 0.20 23.25 8.97
C GLY A 103 -0.02 21.81 8.53
N HIS A 104 -1.22 21.51 7.98
CA HIS A 104 -1.52 20.19 7.45
C HIS A 104 -0.66 19.83 6.22
N GLY A 105 -0.31 20.82 5.37
CA GLY A 105 0.62 20.64 4.27
C GLY A 105 2.01 20.23 4.75
N ILE A 106 2.51 20.82 5.84
CA ILE A 106 3.79 20.41 6.44
C ILE A 106 3.71 18.97 6.94
N LEU A 107 2.66 18.61 7.69
CA LEU A 107 2.49 17.25 8.23
C LEU A 107 2.37 16.20 7.13
N ALA A 108 1.56 16.47 6.11
CA ALA A 108 1.44 15.61 4.93
C ALA A 108 2.79 15.48 4.19
N GLY A 109 3.54 16.57 4.08
CA GLY A 109 4.87 16.58 3.47
C GLY A 109 5.90 15.76 4.26
N LEU A 110 5.89 15.83 5.59
CA LEU A 110 6.72 14.96 6.43
C LEU A 110 6.37 13.49 6.19
N ALA A 111 5.09 13.13 6.22
CA ALA A 111 4.64 11.78 5.97
C ALA A 111 5.04 11.30 4.57
N PHE A 112 4.77 12.08 3.52
CA PHE A 112 5.15 11.74 2.13
C PHE A 112 6.65 11.62 1.94
N GLY A 113 7.46 12.44 2.61
CA GLY A 113 8.91 12.34 2.55
C GLY A 113 9.43 11.04 3.14
N VAL A 114 8.94 10.66 4.32
CA VAL A 114 9.30 9.40 4.99
C VAL A 114 8.84 8.20 4.15
N VAL A 115 7.58 8.21 3.72
CA VAL A 115 6.96 7.18 2.90
C VAL A 115 7.67 7.03 1.56
N GLY A 116 7.78 8.11 0.80
CA GLY A 116 8.38 8.14 -0.52
C GLY A 116 9.84 7.70 -0.56
N ARG A 117 10.56 7.75 0.57
CA ARG A 117 11.93 7.25 0.68
C ARG A 117 12.02 5.73 0.57
N HIS A 118 10.97 5.01 0.98
CA HIS A 118 11.01 3.56 1.12
C HIS A 118 10.12 2.80 0.13
N LEU A 119 9.16 3.50 -0.47
CA LEU A 119 8.18 2.92 -1.38
C LEU A 119 8.84 2.46 -2.69
N LEU A 120 8.54 1.24 -3.16
CA LEU A 120 9.01 0.73 -4.44
C LEU A 120 7.98 0.95 -5.55
N GLY A 121 6.71 0.83 -5.21
CA GLY A 121 5.59 1.08 -6.10
C GLY A 121 4.32 1.40 -5.31
N GLN A 122 3.28 1.75 -6.02
CA GLN A 122 1.94 1.98 -5.48
C GLN A 122 0.90 1.90 -6.58
N TYR A 123 -0.15 1.12 -6.35
CA TYR A 123 -1.35 1.18 -7.16
C TYR A 123 -2.34 2.20 -6.60
N ASP A 124 -2.90 3.03 -7.48
CA ASP A 124 -3.98 3.97 -7.15
C ASP A 124 -5.31 3.43 -7.70
N PRO A 125 -6.20 2.93 -6.84
CA PRO A 125 -7.47 2.36 -7.29
C PRO A 125 -8.46 3.42 -7.80
N ALA A 126 -8.27 4.70 -7.48
CA ALA A 126 -9.15 5.77 -7.96
C ALA A 126 -8.92 6.09 -9.44
N THR A 127 -7.67 6.03 -9.89
CA THR A 127 -7.27 6.37 -11.27
C THR A 127 -6.82 5.14 -12.07
N SER A 128 -6.80 3.95 -11.45
CA SER A 128 -6.27 2.70 -12.05
C SER A 128 -4.84 2.84 -12.55
N GLN A 129 -4.03 3.65 -11.86
CA GLN A 129 -2.64 3.92 -12.21
C GLN A 129 -1.68 3.18 -11.28
N LEU A 130 -0.64 2.62 -11.87
CA LEU A 130 0.46 2.00 -11.15
C LEU A 130 1.69 2.89 -11.19
N PHE A 131 2.19 3.29 -10.03
CA PHE A 131 3.44 4.03 -9.88
C PHE A 131 4.57 3.08 -9.53
N LEU A 132 5.71 3.19 -10.22
CA LEU A 132 6.97 2.51 -9.88
C LEU A 132 8.03 3.57 -9.61
N LEU A 133 8.57 3.58 -8.38
CA LEU A 133 9.57 4.58 -7.97
C LEU A 133 10.98 4.13 -8.37
N ALA A 134 11.37 4.51 -9.58
CA ALA A 134 12.65 4.11 -10.19
C ALA A 134 13.88 4.33 -9.29
N PRO A 135 14.05 5.50 -8.61
CA PRO A 135 15.22 5.71 -7.76
C PRO A 135 15.27 4.74 -6.58
N ASN A 136 14.14 4.39 -5.97
CA ASN A 136 14.09 3.49 -4.83
C ASN A 136 14.40 2.05 -5.22
N ILE A 137 13.81 1.61 -6.34
CA ILE A 137 14.07 0.28 -6.90
C ILE A 137 15.58 0.15 -7.22
N LEU A 138 16.17 1.14 -7.89
CA LEU A 138 17.59 1.13 -8.21
C LEU A 138 18.48 1.13 -6.96
N GLN A 139 18.16 1.99 -5.99
CA GLN A 139 18.93 2.06 -4.74
C GLN A 139 18.91 0.72 -3.98
N LEU A 140 17.72 0.11 -3.84
CA LEU A 140 17.60 -1.16 -3.14
C LEU A 140 18.27 -2.30 -3.91
N GLN A 141 18.09 -2.32 -5.24
CA GLN A 141 18.76 -3.28 -6.13
C GLN A 141 20.29 -3.23 -5.96
N ARG A 142 20.88 -2.03 -6.03
CA ARG A 142 22.33 -1.84 -5.85
C ARG A 142 22.80 -2.20 -4.44
N ALA A 143 22.09 -1.73 -3.42
CA ALA A 143 22.44 -1.96 -2.01
C ALA A 143 22.41 -3.43 -1.59
N ARG A 144 21.58 -4.25 -2.24
CA ARG A 144 21.41 -5.67 -1.94
C ARG A 144 22.04 -6.60 -2.97
N GLY A 145 22.58 -6.06 -4.06
CA GLY A 145 23.16 -6.86 -5.15
C GLY A 145 22.15 -7.72 -5.88
N PHE A 146 20.90 -7.28 -5.98
CA PHE A 146 19.85 -8.05 -6.65
C PHE A 146 20.04 -8.07 -8.16
N VAL A 147 19.71 -9.20 -8.80
CA VAL A 147 19.62 -9.29 -10.26
C VAL A 147 18.50 -8.35 -10.73
N ALA A 148 18.85 -7.42 -11.62
CA ALA A 148 17.97 -6.31 -11.99
C ALA A 148 16.61 -6.77 -12.53
N GLU A 149 16.64 -7.67 -13.52
CA GLU A 149 15.43 -8.16 -14.19
C GLU A 149 14.52 -8.91 -13.22
N ASP A 150 15.11 -9.75 -12.38
CA ASP A 150 14.39 -10.54 -11.37
C ASP A 150 13.70 -9.64 -10.35
N PHE A 151 14.46 -8.69 -9.80
CA PHE A 151 13.93 -7.79 -8.78
C PHE A 151 12.85 -6.85 -9.32
N GLN A 152 13.05 -6.30 -10.52
CA GLN A 152 12.08 -5.44 -11.16
C GLN A 152 10.78 -6.19 -11.50
N LEU A 153 10.88 -7.44 -11.98
CA LEU A 153 9.72 -8.29 -12.24
C LEU A 153 8.99 -8.63 -10.94
N TRP A 154 9.73 -8.95 -9.87
CA TRP A 154 9.15 -9.28 -8.56
C TRP A 154 8.36 -8.09 -7.99
N VAL A 155 8.95 -6.87 -7.98
CA VAL A 155 8.26 -5.65 -7.53
C VAL A 155 7.04 -5.37 -8.41
N ALA A 156 7.20 -5.43 -9.72
CA ALA A 156 6.10 -5.17 -10.65
C ALA A 156 4.94 -6.17 -10.50
N THR A 157 5.22 -7.45 -10.20
CA THR A 157 4.20 -8.46 -9.96
C THR A 157 3.41 -8.14 -8.69
N HIS A 158 4.10 -7.75 -7.61
CA HIS A 158 3.45 -7.33 -6.37
C HIS A 158 2.47 -6.18 -6.61
N GLU A 159 2.92 -5.13 -7.28
CA GLU A 159 2.11 -3.94 -7.54
C GLU A 159 0.95 -4.21 -8.53
N GLN A 160 1.18 -5.03 -9.54
CA GLN A 160 0.13 -5.46 -10.47
C GLN A 160 -0.94 -6.33 -9.79
N THR A 161 -0.55 -7.07 -8.75
CA THR A 161 -1.51 -7.84 -7.96
C THR A 161 -2.51 -6.92 -7.26
N HIS A 162 -2.08 -5.77 -6.75
CA HIS A 162 -3.02 -4.79 -6.20
C HIS A 162 -4.03 -4.30 -7.25
N ALA A 163 -3.59 -4.06 -8.50
CA ALA A 163 -4.52 -3.71 -9.57
C ALA A 163 -5.55 -4.80 -9.82
N VAL A 164 -5.13 -6.06 -9.86
CA VAL A 164 -6.02 -7.21 -10.03
C VAL A 164 -7.01 -7.33 -8.88
N GLN A 165 -6.55 -7.17 -7.61
CA GLN A 165 -7.41 -7.21 -6.42
C GLN A 165 -8.53 -6.16 -6.48
N PHE A 166 -8.20 -4.90 -6.72
CA PHE A 166 -9.19 -3.82 -6.79
C PHE A 166 -10.09 -3.92 -8.02
N SER A 167 -9.60 -4.49 -9.12
CA SER A 167 -10.41 -4.74 -10.31
C SER A 167 -11.37 -5.91 -10.12
N ALA A 168 -10.95 -6.97 -9.44
CA ALA A 168 -11.79 -8.13 -9.11
C ALA A 168 -12.84 -7.82 -8.06
N ALA A 169 -12.53 -6.93 -7.11
CA ALA A 169 -13.40 -6.51 -6.02
C ALA A 169 -13.70 -4.99 -6.10
N PRO A 170 -14.58 -4.53 -7.00
CA PRO A 170 -14.88 -3.10 -7.17
C PRO A 170 -15.41 -2.41 -5.90
N TRP A 171 -16.05 -3.17 -5.01
CA TRP A 171 -16.57 -2.72 -3.71
C TRP A 171 -15.46 -2.38 -2.71
N LEU A 172 -14.24 -2.95 -2.87
CA LEU A 172 -13.15 -2.86 -1.90
C LEU A 172 -12.70 -1.41 -1.66
N ARG A 173 -12.70 -0.58 -2.72
CA ARG A 173 -12.36 0.84 -2.59
C ARG A 173 -13.36 1.57 -1.68
N ALA A 174 -14.66 1.39 -1.94
CA ALA A 174 -15.71 2.06 -1.16
C ALA A 174 -15.71 1.56 0.30
N HIS A 175 -15.51 0.27 0.51
CA HIS A 175 -15.38 -0.33 1.84
C HIS A 175 -14.22 0.27 2.65
N LEU A 176 -13.01 0.34 2.06
CA LEU A 176 -11.85 0.95 2.71
C LEU A 176 -12.07 2.44 2.97
N GLN A 177 -12.69 3.17 2.01
CA GLN A 177 -13.00 4.59 2.17
C GLN A 177 -13.90 4.82 3.38
N GLU A 178 -15.00 4.09 3.50
CA GLU A 178 -15.94 4.20 4.61
C GLU A 178 -15.25 3.97 5.97
N ARG A 179 -14.37 2.97 6.06
CA ARG A 179 -13.61 2.68 7.29
C ARG A 179 -12.58 3.76 7.60
N PHE A 180 -11.90 4.28 6.58
CA PHE A 180 -10.99 5.42 6.76
C PHE A 180 -11.72 6.68 7.21
N ASP A 181 -12.94 6.92 6.70
CA ASP A 181 -13.74 8.08 7.11
C ASP A 181 -14.12 8.02 8.59
N ILE A 182 -14.51 6.84 9.09
CA ILE A 182 -14.79 6.62 10.52
C ILE A 182 -13.54 6.92 11.36
N VAL A 183 -12.37 6.42 10.96
CA VAL A 183 -11.10 6.67 11.67
C VAL A 183 -10.69 8.14 11.59
N ALA A 184 -10.90 8.80 10.44
CA ALA A 184 -10.51 10.20 10.24
C ALA A 184 -11.42 11.19 10.96
N LEU A 185 -12.69 10.82 11.21
CA LEU A 185 -13.67 11.63 11.94
C LEU A 185 -13.60 11.43 13.45
N ASP A 186 -12.85 10.43 13.93
CA ASP A 186 -12.58 10.27 15.35
C ASP A 186 -11.76 11.46 15.87
N GLU A 187 -11.99 11.91 17.10
CA GLU A 187 -11.29 13.05 17.72
C GLU A 187 -9.80 12.72 18.00
N VAL A 188 -9.06 12.35 16.96
CA VAL A 188 -7.62 12.13 17.04
C VAL A 188 -6.90 13.43 16.72
N ASP A 189 -6.13 13.94 17.67
CA ASP A 189 -5.26 15.11 17.41
C ASP A 189 -4.25 14.73 16.31
N ALA A 190 -4.19 15.55 15.25
CA ALA A 190 -3.22 15.39 14.16
C ALA A 190 -1.77 15.27 14.68
N SER A 191 -1.46 15.87 15.83
CA SER A 191 -0.17 15.75 16.52
C SER A 191 0.07 14.35 17.06
N ASP A 192 -0.98 13.59 17.43
CA ASP A 192 -0.87 12.21 17.91
C ASP A 192 -0.65 11.24 16.76
N VAL A 193 -1.29 11.50 15.62
CA VAL A 193 -1.01 10.77 14.35
C VAL A 193 0.46 10.91 13.95
N VAL A 194 0.98 12.13 13.97
CA VAL A 194 2.40 12.38 13.64
C VAL A 194 3.34 11.77 14.69
N ARG A 195 3.03 11.90 15.98
CA ARG A 195 3.78 11.23 17.03
C ARG A 195 3.77 9.72 16.91
N GLY A 196 2.64 9.13 16.52
CA GLY A 196 2.51 7.71 16.23
C GLY A 196 3.37 7.30 15.03
N LEU A 197 3.32 8.07 13.93
CA LEU A 197 4.12 7.84 12.71
C LEU A 197 5.64 7.96 12.96
N VAL A 198 6.06 8.97 13.73
CA VAL A 198 7.48 9.23 13.99
C VAL A 198 8.00 8.38 15.18
N GLY A 199 7.16 8.13 16.18
CA GLY A 199 7.53 7.47 17.43
C GLY A 199 7.32 5.96 17.47
N GLY A 200 6.79 5.33 16.41
CA GLY A 200 6.55 3.88 16.35
C GLY A 200 5.50 3.38 17.36
N ARG A 201 4.65 4.25 17.90
CA ARG A 201 3.49 3.88 18.71
C ARG A 201 2.28 3.74 17.79
N GLY A 202 1.56 2.62 17.90
CA GLY A 202 0.39 2.37 17.07
C GLY A 202 -0.72 3.42 17.27
N LEU A 203 -1.45 3.73 16.19
CA LEU A 203 -2.60 4.65 16.23
C LEU A 203 -3.74 4.14 17.13
N SER A 204 -3.80 2.83 17.37
CA SER A 204 -4.86 2.23 18.19
C SER A 204 -4.96 2.78 19.60
N SER A 205 -3.83 3.21 20.19
CA SER A 205 -3.83 3.82 21.54
C SER A 205 -4.34 5.26 21.58
N SER A 206 -4.58 5.86 20.41
CA SER A 206 -5.01 7.27 20.28
C SER A 206 -6.47 7.39 19.85
N MET A 207 -7.14 6.27 19.51
CA MET A 207 -8.57 6.28 19.12
C MET A 207 -9.45 6.56 20.36
N ALA A 208 -10.40 7.48 20.22
CA ALA A 208 -11.31 7.87 21.29
C ALA A 208 -12.57 6.99 21.35
N SER A 209 -13.05 6.50 20.18
CA SER A 209 -14.31 5.74 20.10
C SER A 209 -14.09 4.23 19.81
N PRO A 210 -14.99 3.36 20.32
CA PRO A 210 -15.00 1.93 19.98
C PRO A 210 -15.18 1.69 18.48
N GLU A 211 -15.98 2.52 17.80
CA GLU A 211 -16.25 2.42 16.36
C GLU A 211 -14.99 2.68 15.55
N ALA A 212 -14.18 3.69 15.92
CA ALA A 212 -12.91 3.96 15.26
C ALA A 212 -11.89 2.84 15.51
N HIS A 213 -11.88 2.21 16.68
CA HIS A 213 -11.06 1.04 16.95
C HIS A 213 -11.44 -0.15 16.05
N GLU A 214 -12.74 -0.42 15.90
CA GLU A 214 -13.22 -1.49 15.03
C GLU A 214 -12.88 -1.19 13.58
N ALA A 215 -13.17 0.01 13.08
CA ALA A 215 -12.83 0.44 11.72
C ALA A 215 -11.33 0.34 11.44
N LEU A 216 -10.47 0.76 12.37
CA LEU A 216 -9.02 0.63 12.25
C LEU A 216 -8.58 -0.85 12.21
N SER A 217 -9.21 -1.72 13.00
CA SER A 217 -8.95 -3.16 12.99
C SER A 217 -9.34 -3.78 11.64
N GLU A 218 -10.47 -3.40 11.07
CA GLU A 218 -10.92 -3.85 9.75
C GLU A 218 -10.00 -3.36 8.62
N VAL A 219 -9.61 -2.08 8.62
CA VAL A 219 -8.60 -1.56 7.69
C VAL A 219 -7.30 -2.36 7.81
N THR A 220 -6.82 -2.58 9.04
CA THR A 220 -5.57 -3.29 9.28
C THR A 220 -5.63 -4.73 8.77
N SER A 221 -6.72 -5.45 9.03
CA SER A 221 -6.88 -6.84 8.55
C SER A 221 -7.00 -6.91 7.04
N THR A 222 -7.76 -6.00 6.44
CA THR A 222 -7.91 -5.90 4.98
C THR A 222 -6.56 -5.61 4.31
N MET A 223 -5.83 -4.60 4.79
CA MET A 223 -4.49 -4.29 4.25
C MET A 223 -3.52 -5.45 4.44
N THR A 224 -3.59 -6.16 5.57
CA THR A 224 -2.78 -7.36 5.83
C THR A 224 -3.07 -8.49 4.82
N LEU A 225 -4.34 -8.68 4.47
CA LEU A 225 -4.74 -9.60 3.40
C LEU A 225 -4.18 -9.16 2.04
N LEU A 226 -4.42 -7.90 1.65
CA LEU A 226 -4.00 -7.37 0.33
C LEU A 226 -2.51 -7.54 0.11
N GLU A 227 -1.70 -7.13 1.08
CA GLU A 227 -0.24 -7.25 1.03
C GLU A 227 0.22 -8.71 1.06
N GLY A 228 -0.37 -9.52 1.95
CA GLY A 228 -0.05 -10.95 2.04
C GLY A 228 -0.40 -11.70 0.77
N HIS A 229 -1.49 -11.36 0.11
CA HIS A 229 -1.89 -11.93 -1.16
C HIS A 229 -0.96 -11.47 -2.31
N ALA A 230 -0.56 -10.18 -2.36
CA ALA A 230 0.40 -9.70 -3.35
C ALA A 230 1.77 -10.37 -3.19
N ASP A 231 2.21 -10.60 -1.96
CA ASP A 231 3.42 -11.38 -1.65
C ASP A 231 3.28 -12.86 -2.07
N TYR A 232 2.12 -13.47 -1.82
CA TYR A 232 1.83 -14.85 -2.23
C TYR A 232 1.87 -15.00 -3.75
N VAL A 233 1.19 -14.13 -4.49
CA VAL A 233 1.19 -14.12 -5.96
C VAL A 233 2.60 -13.91 -6.51
N SER A 234 3.37 -12.99 -5.91
CA SER A 234 4.77 -12.77 -6.29
C SER A 234 5.65 -14.00 -6.08
N ASP A 235 5.37 -14.81 -5.06
CA ASP A 235 6.07 -16.08 -4.82
C ASP A 235 5.66 -17.15 -5.86
N VAL A 236 4.37 -17.26 -6.19
CA VAL A 236 3.87 -18.19 -7.22
C VAL A 236 4.48 -17.87 -8.57
N VAL A 237 4.41 -16.61 -9.02
CA VAL A 237 5.04 -16.16 -10.27
C VAL A 237 6.55 -16.35 -10.22
N GLY A 238 7.16 -16.02 -9.07
CA GLY A 238 8.60 -16.13 -8.88
C GLY A 238 9.13 -17.53 -9.01
N ALA A 239 8.38 -18.54 -8.58
CA ALA A 239 8.78 -19.94 -8.66
C ALA A 239 9.12 -20.40 -10.09
N THR A 240 8.46 -19.81 -11.11
CA THR A 240 8.63 -20.17 -12.53
C THR A 240 9.34 -19.12 -13.36
N HIS A 241 9.26 -17.84 -12.99
CA HIS A 241 9.69 -16.72 -13.82
C HIS A 241 10.84 -15.88 -13.25
N ILE A 242 11.25 -16.12 -11.97
CA ILE A 242 12.28 -15.33 -11.29
C ILE A 242 13.32 -16.26 -10.69
N PRO A 243 14.44 -16.53 -11.38
CA PRO A 243 15.49 -17.46 -10.90
C PRO A 243 16.00 -17.15 -9.47
N SER A 244 16.11 -15.86 -9.13
CA SER A 244 16.61 -15.43 -7.82
C SER A 244 15.52 -15.21 -6.75
N VAL A 245 14.26 -15.67 -6.96
CA VAL A 245 13.13 -15.42 -6.05
C VAL A 245 13.42 -15.83 -4.60
N ARG A 246 14.13 -16.93 -4.37
CA ARG A 246 14.48 -17.38 -3.01
C ARG A 246 15.40 -16.38 -2.30
N THR A 247 16.35 -15.80 -3.03
CA THR A 247 17.26 -14.77 -2.50
C THR A 247 16.50 -13.50 -2.19
N LEU A 248 15.61 -13.06 -3.10
CA LEU A 248 14.73 -11.90 -2.88
C LEU A 248 13.89 -12.12 -1.63
N ARG A 249 13.16 -13.21 -1.54
CA ARG A 249 12.29 -13.52 -0.38
C ARG A 249 13.08 -13.59 0.94
N ALA A 250 14.26 -14.22 0.95
CA ALA A 250 15.11 -14.28 2.13
C ALA A 250 15.62 -12.89 2.57
N ALA A 251 15.92 -12.00 1.63
CA ALA A 251 16.36 -10.65 1.92
C ALA A 251 15.22 -9.82 2.56
N PHE A 252 14.00 -9.93 2.06
CA PHE A 252 12.83 -9.22 2.59
C PHE A 252 12.34 -9.80 3.92
N ALA A 253 12.40 -11.12 4.12
CA ALA A 253 12.06 -11.76 5.39
C ALA A 253 12.96 -11.31 6.55
N ARG A 254 14.27 -11.11 6.30
CA ARG A 254 15.22 -10.64 7.31
C ARG A 254 15.01 -9.21 7.76
N THR A 255 14.47 -8.36 6.91
CA THR A 255 14.22 -6.95 7.23
C THR A 255 12.91 -6.72 7.98
N GLY A 256 12.14 -7.78 8.23
CA GLY A 256 10.82 -7.68 8.86
C GLY A 256 9.76 -6.96 8.03
N THR A 257 10.09 -6.63 6.78
CA THR A 257 9.26 -5.87 5.87
C THR A 257 9.13 -6.65 4.58
N ALA A 258 8.15 -7.53 4.51
CA ALA A 258 7.83 -8.25 3.30
C ALA A 258 7.11 -7.35 2.28
N SER A 259 6.39 -6.31 2.74
CA SER A 259 5.68 -5.42 1.87
C SER A 259 6.13 -3.97 2.01
N THR A 260 5.94 -3.21 0.95
CA THR A 260 6.23 -1.79 0.88
C THR A 260 5.29 -0.99 1.80
N MET A 261 4.04 -1.41 1.89
CA MET A 261 2.99 -0.80 2.71
C MET A 261 3.24 -1.01 4.21
N ALA A 262 3.80 -2.17 4.63
CA ALA A 262 4.19 -2.41 6.03
C ALA A 262 5.23 -1.41 6.57
N ARG A 263 5.98 -0.78 5.67
CA ARG A 263 6.89 0.32 6.02
C ARG A 263 6.18 1.66 6.17
N LEU A 264 5.00 1.79 5.54
CA LEU A 264 4.20 3.01 5.51
C LEU A 264 3.27 3.14 6.71
N LEU A 265 2.95 2.03 7.36
CA LEU A 265 1.99 1.96 8.44
C LEU A 265 2.62 1.51 9.78
N PRO A 266 3.80 2.07 10.20
CA PRO A 266 4.27 1.84 11.57
C PRO A 266 3.24 2.28 12.61
N ALA A 267 2.27 3.11 12.20
CA ALA A 267 1.16 3.58 12.98
C ALA A 267 0.00 2.57 13.11
N LEU A 268 -0.12 1.60 12.18
CA LEU A 268 -1.16 0.57 12.22
C LEU A 268 -0.72 -0.71 12.97
N ASP A 269 0.05 -0.55 14.02
CA ASP A 269 0.52 -1.58 14.95
C ASP A 269 1.44 -2.70 14.40
N LYS A 270 2.68 -2.65 14.92
CA LYS A 270 3.74 -3.70 15.02
C LYS A 270 3.91 -4.67 13.84
N GLY A 271 5.04 -4.55 13.15
CA GLY A 271 5.55 -5.41 12.06
C GLY A 271 5.48 -6.95 12.19
N ALA A 272 4.83 -7.47 13.21
CA ALA A 272 4.43 -8.87 13.34
C ALA A 272 3.22 -9.20 12.45
N GLN A 273 2.28 -8.27 12.30
CA GLN A 273 0.99 -8.52 11.64
C GLN A 273 1.11 -8.75 10.13
N TYR A 274 2.04 -8.06 9.44
CA TYR A 274 2.21 -8.22 7.99
C TYR A 274 2.84 -9.56 7.59
N ARG A 275 3.71 -10.14 8.43
CA ARG A 275 4.21 -11.51 8.20
C ARG A 275 3.09 -12.55 8.29
N ASP A 276 2.04 -12.21 9.00
CA ASP A 276 0.88 -13.07 9.17
C ASP A 276 0.00 -13.11 7.91
N GLY A 277 -0.05 -12.03 7.11
CA GLY A 277 -0.81 -11.99 5.86
C GLY A 277 -0.32 -13.02 4.83
N LEU A 278 0.98 -13.06 4.54
CA LEU A 278 1.55 -14.08 3.64
C LEU A 278 1.36 -15.50 4.21
N ARG A 279 1.52 -15.67 5.53
CA ARG A 279 1.29 -16.96 6.18
C ARG A 279 -0.17 -17.39 6.07
N PHE A 280 -1.10 -16.46 6.28
CA PHE A 280 -2.53 -16.67 6.08
C PHE A 280 -2.81 -17.14 4.65
N CYS A 281 -2.40 -16.38 3.64
CA CYS A 281 -2.62 -16.72 2.24
C CYS A 281 -2.05 -18.08 1.86
N ARG A 282 -0.82 -18.39 2.28
CA ARG A 282 -0.19 -19.70 2.03
C ARG A 282 -0.94 -20.86 2.69
N ARG A 283 -1.45 -20.68 3.92
CA ARG A 283 -2.20 -21.72 4.63
C ARG A 283 -3.57 -21.95 4.02
N VAL A 284 -4.28 -20.87 3.65
CA VAL A 284 -5.57 -20.96 2.96
C VAL A 284 -5.39 -21.64 1.61
N ALA A 285 -4.45 -21.19 0.79
CA ALA A 285 -4.19 -21.76 -0.52
C ALA A 285 -3.74 -23.24 -0.44
N ALA A 286 -2.97 -23.61 0.55
CA ALA A 286 -2.57 -25.01 0.76
C ALA A 286 -3.74 -25.92 1.14
N ARG A 287 -4.80 -25.38 1.74
CA ARG A 287 -5.95 -26.14 2.21
C ARG A 287 -7.13 -26.14 1.24
N ALA A 288 -7.42 -24.99 0.64
CA ALA A 288 -8.58 -24.75 -0.21
C ALA A 288 -8.25 -24.39 -1.67
N GLY A 289 -6.96 -24.42 -2.03
CA GLY A 289 -6.54 -23.94 -3.35
C GLY A 289 -6.47 -22.42 -3.45
N ALA A 290 -5.99 -21.92 -4.57
CA ALA A 290 -5.97 -20.49 -4.86
C ALA A 290 -7.38 -19.93 -5.03
N ASP A 291 -8.31 -20.68 -5.63
CA ASP A 291 -9.75 -20.36 -5.71
C ASP A 291 -10.35 -20.16 -4.32
N GLY A 292 -10.00 -21.01 -3.35
CA GLY A 292 -10.47 -20.87 -1.98
C GLY A 292 -9.98 -19.57 -1.33
N LEU A 293 -8.77 -19.11 -1.66
CA LEU A 293 -8.25 -17.82 -1.22
C LEU A 293 -8.93 -16.66 -1.94
N ALA A 294 -9.28 -16.83 -3.22
CA ALA A 294 -9.95 -15.81 -4.04
C ALA A 294 -11.33 -15.43 -3.45
N ALA A 295 -12.01 -16.34 -2.75
CA ALA A 295 -13.30 -16.09 -2.09
C ALA A 295 -13.25 -14.88 -1.11
N ALA A 296 -12.08 -14.50 -0.61
CA ALA A 296 -11.91 -13.30 0.21
C ALA A 296 -12.26 -11.99 -0.53
N PHE A 297 -12.25 -12.02 -1.86
CA PHE A 297 -12.52 -10.87 -2.72
C PHE A 297 -13.94 -10.84 -3.30
N ASP A 298 -14.77 -11.85 -3.01
CA ASP A 298 -16.15 -11.94 -3.54
C ASP A 298 -17.08 -10.92 -2.88
N ALA A 299 -16.93 -10.71 -1.56
CA ALA A 299 -17.79 -9.80 -0.80
C ALA A 299 -17.10 -9.27 0.46
N PRO A 300 -17.52 -8.10 0.99
CA PRO A 300 -16.96 -7.52 2.22
C PRO A 300 -16.98 -8.49 3.42
N GLU A 301 -18.05 -9.28 3.53
CA GLU A 301 -18.25 -10.23 4.61
C GLU A 301 -17.21 -11.36 4.61
N ASN A 302 -16.59 -11.62 3.47
CA ASN A 302 -15.54 -12.63 3.32
C ASN A 302 -14.16 -12.13 3.72
N LEU A 303 -13.96 -10.82 3.92
CA LEU A 303 -12.68 -10.30 4.40
C LEU A 303 -12.30 -10.95 5.74
N PRO A 304 -11.05 -11.37 5.93
CA PRO A 304 -10.63 -11.97 7.18
C PRO A 304 -10.53 -10.92 8.28
N ARG A 305 -10.96 -11.28 9.47
CA ARG A 305 -10.76 -10.51 10.70
C ARG A 305 -9.33 -10.74 11.23
N MET A 306 -8.84 -9.83 12.07
CA MET A 306 -7.48 -9.94 12.63
C MET A 306 -7.22 -11.30 13.31
N GLY A 307 -8.18 -11.81 14.09
CA GLY A 307 -8.07 -13.14 14.71
C GLY A 307 -8.00 -14.28 13.70
N GLU A 308 -8.69 -14.15 12.57
CA GLU A 308 -8.71 -15.15 11.50
C GLU A 308 -7.41 -15.14 10.68
N ILE A 309 -6.74 -13.98 10.54
CA ILE A 309 -5.40 -13.90 9.94
C ILE A 309 -4.40 -14.68 10.79
N ALA A 310 -4.48 -14.58 12.10
CA ALA A 310 -3.65 -15.35 13.01
C ALA A 310 -3.97 -16.86 12.96
N GLU A 311 -5.26 -17.21 12.84
CA GLU A 311 -5.79 -18.57 12.81
C GLU A 311 -6.62 -18.85 11.54
N PRO A 312 -5.96 -19.11 10.38
CA PRO A 312 -6.64 -19.23 9.07
C PRO A 312 -7.74 -20.29 8.99
N HIS A 313 -7.69 -21.31 9.85
CA HIS A 313 -8.73 -22.34 9.89
C HIS A 313 -10.10 -21.81 10.36
N THR A 314 -10.12 -20.71 11.15
CA THR A 314 -11.36 -20.07 11.58
C THR A 314 -12.04 -19.34 10.42
N TRP A 315 -11.25 -18.67 9.57
CA TRP A 315 -11.72 -18.08 8.33
C TRP A 315 -12.26 -19.13 7.35
N LEU A 316 -11.51 -20.22 7.15
CA LEU A 316 -11.93 -21.33 6.27
C LEU A 316 -13.28 -21.93 6.70
N ARG A 317 -13.49 -22.10 8.00
CA ARG A 317 -14.80 -22.59 8.52
C ARG A 317 -15.91 -21.59 8.26
N ARG A 318 -15.66 -20.29 8.46
CA ARG A 318 -16.68 -19.25 8.26
C ARG A 318 -17.07 -19.08 6.80
N VAL A 319 -16.09 -19.08 5.89
CA VAL A 319 -16.32 -18.78 4.48
C VAL A 319 -16.67 -20.03 3.67
N HIS A 320 -16.02 -21.16 3.97
CA HIS A 320 -16.19 -22.41 3.18
C HIS A 320 -16.93 -23.51 3.91
N GLY A 321 -17.29 -23.34 5.18
CA GLY A 321 -17.97 -24.39 5.97
C GLY A 321 -17.10 -25.65 6.20
N THR A 322 -15.79 -25.56 5.95
CA THR A 322 -14.88 -26.72 6.08
C THR A 322 -14.28 -26.80 7.47
N SER A 323 -14.34 -28.01 8.06
CA SER A 323 -13.73 -28.33 9.37
C SER A 323 -12.24 -28.53 9.24
#